data_d5ee0f93e429e891ea9dd8717a5bafbc
#
_entry.id   d5ee0f93e429e891ea9dd8717a5bafbc
#
_cell.length_a   1.000
_cell.length_b   1.000
_cell.length_c   1.000
_cell.angle_alpha   90.00
_cell.angle_beta   90.00
_cell.angle_gamma   90.00
#
_symmetry.space_group_name_H-M   'P 1'
#
loop_
_entity.id
_entity.type
_entity.pdbx_description
1 polymer ?
#
loop_
_entity_poly.entity_id
_entity_poly.type
_entity_poly.pdbx_seq_one_letter_code
_entity_poly.pdbx_strand_id
1 'polypeptide(L)'
;GLTIQTTGALPNGVVATPYAFQLNASGGTVPFSWRLVAGTLPPGLIVDNNGRIAGTPTDAGDSTATVEVTDANGLVATGSISLRI
;
A
#
# COMPACT_ATOMS: atom_id res chain seq x y z
N GLY A 1 12.12 3.96 15.63
CA GLY A 1 11.58 2.70 15.17
C GLY A 1 11.03 2.79 13.76
N LEU A 2 10.71 1.66 13.19
CA LEU A 2 10.13 1.57 11.83
C LEU A 2 8.72 2.14 11.84
N THR A 3 8.45 3.06 10.93
CA THR A 3 7.14 3.72 10.80
C THR A 3 6.75 3.82 9.33
N ILE A 4 5.49 3.49 9.02
CA ILE A 4 4.93 3.75 7.69
C ILE A 4 4.51 5.21 7.62
N GLN A 5 5.00 5.93 6.61
CA GLN A 5 4.73 7.36 6.45
C GLN A 5 3.47 7.65 5.64
N THR A 6 3.09 6.72 4.77
CA THR A 6 1.94 6.88 3.87
C THR A 6 0.77 6.05 4.37
N THR A 7 0.01 6.60 5.33
CA THR A 7 -1.20 5.97 5.88
C THR A 7 -2.41 6.85 5.58
N GLY A 8 -3.61 6.28 5.78
CA GLY A 8 -4.86 6.99 5.58
C GLY A 8 -5.29 7.00 4.12
N ALA A 9 -5.92 8.09 3.69
CA ALA A 9 -6.48 8.19 2.35
C ALA A 9 -5.39 8.41 1.30
N LEU A 10 -5.31 7.53 0.32
CA LEU A 10 -4.45 7.68 -0.84
C LEU A 10 -5.15 8.53 -1.91
N PRO A 11 -4.40 9.03 -2.92
CA PRO A 11 -5.04 9.72 -4.05
C PRO A 11 -6.11 8.86 -4.71
N ASN A 12 -7.20 9.47 -5.13
CA ASN A 12 -8.28 8.77 -5.80
C ASN A 12 -7.82 8.23 -7.15
N GLY A 13 -8.36 7.06 -7.52
CA GLY A 13 -8.15 6.49 -8.84
C GLY A 13 -9.39 6.62 -9.72
N VAL A 14 -9.26 6.22 -10.97
CA VAL A 14 -10.34 6.24 -11.96
C VAL A 14 -10.39 4.87 -12.64
N VAL A 15 -11.61 4.35 -12.81
CA VAL A 15 -11.83 3.07 -13.51
C VAL A 15 -11.19 3.11 -14.90
N ALA A 16 -10.54 2.01 -15.28
CA ALA A 16 -9.89 1.81 -16.58
C ALA A 16 -8.66 2.72 -16.81
N THR A 17 -8.22 3.45 -15.78
CA THR A 17 -7.03 4.31 -15.86
C THR A 17 -5.92 3.73 -14.99
N PRO A 18 -4.71 3.53 -15.53
CA PRO A 18 -3.60 2.99 -14.74
C PRO A 18 -3.35 3.82 -13.48
N TYR A 19 -3.16 3.14 -12.35
CA TYR A 19 -2.90 3.74 -11.06
C TYR A 19 -1.52 3.32 -10.57
N ALA A 20 -0.80 4.23 -9.95
CA ALA A 20 0.47 3.91 -9.32
C ALA A 20 0.69 4.81 -8.11
N PHE A 21 1.06 4.23 -6.98
CA PHE A 21 1.38 4.96 -5.77
C PHE A 21 2.45 4.23 -4.98
N GLN A 22 3.48 4.95 -4.53
CA GLN A 22 4.58 4.39 -3.75
C GLN A 22 4.32 4.60 -2.26
N LEU A 23 4.25 3.50 -1.50
CA LEU A 23 4.24 3.55 -0.04
C LEU A 23 5.65 3.80 0.48
N ASN A 24 5.76 4.57 1.56
CA ASN A 24 7.04 4.94 2.14
C ASN A 24 7.09 4.62 3.62
N ALA A 25 8.25 4.24 4.10
CA ALA A 25 8.53 4.01 5.51
C ALA A 25 9.85 4.67 5.91
N SER A 26 10.02 4.89 7.22
CA SER A 26 11.24 5.49 7.77
C SER A 26 11.58 4.86 9.12
N GLY A 27 12.79 5.12 9.61
CA GLY A 27 13.24 4.68 10.94
C GLY A 27 13.71 3.24 11.01
N GLY A 28 13.72 2.53 9.90
CA GLY A 28 14.22 1.17 9.82
C GLY A 28 15.46 1.06 8.94
N THR A 29 15.91 -0.16 8.72
CA THR A 29 17.08 -0.46 7.89
C THR A 29 16.63 -1.00 6.54
N VAL A 30 17.04 -0.35 5.46
CA VAL A 30 16.75 -0.83 4.11
C VAL A 30 17.52 -2.12 3.82
N PRO A 31 17.00 -3.01 2.96
CA PRO A 31 15.78 -2.86 2.18
C PRO A 31 14.53 -3.18 2.97
N PHE A 32 13.41 -2.57 2.55
CA PHE A 32 12.10 -2.86 3.10
C PHE A 32 11.34 -3.84 2.21
N SER A 33 10.53 -4.68 2.85
CA SER A 33 9.61 -5.57 2.15
C SER A 33 8.19 -5.26 2.57
N TRP A 34 7.29 -5.18 1.63
CA TRP A 34 5.90 -4.81 1.85
C TRP A 34 4.96 -5.95 1.48
N ARG A 35 3.84 -6.04 2.19
CA ARG A 35 2.76 -6.97 1.84
C ARG A 35 1.42 -6.49 2.39
N LEU A 36 0.35 -6.99 1.79
CA LEU A 36 -1.01 -6.80 2.28
C LEU A 36 -1.31 -7.87 3.32
N VAL A 37 -1.74 -7.47 4.51
CA VAL A 37 -2.01 -8.42 5.60
C VAL A 37 -3.49 -8.48 5.99
N ALA A 38 -4.28 -7.48 5.63
CA ALA A 38 -5.71 -7.46 5.91
C ALA A 38 -6.44 -6.55 4.93
N GLY A 39 -7.73 -6.75 4.78
CA GLY A 39 -8.55 -5.98 3.87
C GLY A 39 -8.31 -6.33 2.41
N THR A 40 -8.74 -5.45 1.51
CA THR A 40 -8.59 -5.65 0.07
C THR A 40 -8.24 -4.34 -0.61
N LEU A 41 -7.53 -4.45 -1.73
CA LEU A 41 -7.36 -3.34 -2.67
C LEU A 41 -8.50 -3.34 -3.69
N PRO A 42 -8.75 -2.22 -4.37
CA PRO A 42 -9.71 -2.21 -5.47
C PRO A 42 -9.36 -3.28 -6.52
N PRO A 43 -10.36 -3.93 -7.14
CA PRO A 43 -10.09 -4.92 -8.18
C PRO A 43 -9.20 -4.36 -9.29
N GLY A 44 -8.17 -5.11 -9.66
CA GLY A 44 -7.20 -4.71 -10.65
C GLY A 44 -5.92 -4.08 -10.09
N LEU A 45 -5.87 -3.79 -8.78
CA LEU A 45 -4.69 -3.23 -8.13
C LEU A 45 -4.01 -4.28 -7.26
N ILE A 46 -2.68 -4.20 -7.18
CA ILE A 46 -1.86 -5.03 -6.29
C ILE A 46 -0.83 -4.15 -5.60
N VAL A 47 -0.34 -4.61 -4.45
CA VAL A 47 0.86 -4.06 -3.81
C VAL A 47 2.00 -5.05 -4.00
N ASP A 48 3.15 -4.57 -4.46
CA ASP A 48 4.33 -5.41 -4.64
C ASP A 48 5.27 -5.35 -3.42
N ASN A 49 6.36 -6.13 -3.46
CA ASN A 49 7.32 -6.18 -2.36
C ASN A 49 8.03 -4.85 -2.11
N ASN A 50 8.05 -3.97 -3.09
CA ASN A 50 8.68 -2.65 -2.98
C ASN A 50 7.73 -1.59 -2.42
N GLY A 51 6.51 -1.97 -2.08
CA GLY A 51 5.50 -1.05 -1.56
C GLY A 51 4.83 -0.20 -2.62
N ARG A 52 4.85 -0.64 -3.87
CA ARG A 52 4.19 0.07 -4.96
C ARG A 52 2.83 -0.53 -5.20
N ILE A 53 1.80 0.29 -5.10
CA ILE A 53 0.45 -0.07 -5.49
C ILE A 53 0.29 0.30 -6.95
N ALA A 54 -0.05 -0.68 -7.79
CA ALA A 54 -0.14 -0.46 -9.23
C ALA A 54 -1.17 -1.38 -9.85
N GLY A 55 -1.63 -1.00 -11.03
CA GLY A 55 -2.59 -1.74 -11.83
C GLY A 55 -3.61 -0.82 -12.44
N THR A 56 -4.63 -1.41 -13.06
CA THR A 56 -5.73 -0.68 -13.65
C THR A 56 -7.02 -1.11 -12.95
N PRO A 57 -7.66 -0.19 -12.18
CA PRO A 57 -8.90 -0.55 -11.48
C PRO A 57 -10.02 -0.88 -12.48
N THR A 58 -10.79 -1.90 -12.15
CA THR A 58 -11.91 -2.34 -13.00
C THR A 58 -13.27 -1.91 -12.48
N ASP A 59 -13.37 -1.59 -11.18
CA ASP A 59 -14.63 -1.23 -10.54
C ASP A 59 -14.46 0.01 -9.66
N ALA A 60 -15.49 0.84 -9.61
CA ALA A 60 -15.55 1.97 -8.70
C ALA A 60 -15.92 1.51 -7.29
N GLY A 61 -15.50 2.24 -6.28
CA GLY A 61 -15.86 1.98 -4.88
C GLY A 61 -14.76 2.40 -3.93
N ASP A 62 -15.02 2.20 -2.65
CA ASP A 62 -14.07 2.47 -1.57
C ASP A 62 -13.45 1.16 -1.10
N SER A 63 -12.15 1.18 -0.83
CA SER A 63 -11.41 0.03 -0.31
C SER A 63 -10.54 0.45 0.86
N THR A 64 -10.45 -0.42 1.86
CA THR A 64 -9.55 -0.24 3.01
C THR A 64 -8.71 -1.48 3.16
N ALA A 65 -7.42 -1.28 3.36
CA ALA A 65 -6.47 -2.38 3.50
C ALA A 65 -5.43 -2.04 4.57
N THR A 66 -4.85 -3.08 5.16
CA THR A 66 -3.73 -2.95 6.07
C THR A 66 -2.50 -3.52 5.41
N VAL A 67 -1.46 -2.71 5.32
CA VAL A 67 -0.17 -3.11 4.76
C VAL A 67 0.85 -3.28 5.88
N GLU A 68 1.81 -4.14 5.66
CA GLU A 68 2.90 -4.42 6.58
C GLU A 68 4.21 -4.18 5.86
N VAL A 69 5.14 -3.50 6.54
CA VAL A 69 6.51 -3.35 6.09
C VAL A 69 7.44 -4.04 7.06
N THR A 70 8.44 -4.75 6.53
CA THR A 70 9.49 -5.40 7.30
C THR A 70 10.83 -4.83 6.85
N ASP A 71 11.69 -4.45 7.81
CA ASP A 71 13.02 -3.96 7.48
C ASP A 71 14.06 -5.10 7.42
N ALA A 72 15.31 -4.75 7.11
CA ALA A 72 16.39 -5.73 6.99
C ALA A 72 16.72 -6.43 8.32
N ASN A 73 16.36 -5.84 9.45
CA ASN A 73 16.58 -6.41 10.79
C ASN A 73 15.39 -7.21 11.32
N GLY A 74 14.34 -7.36 10.52
CA GLY A 74 13.15 -8.07 10.94
C GLY A 74 12.15 -7.25 11.73
N LEU A 75 12.35 -5.94 11.88
CA LEU A 75 11.36 -5.07 12.49
C LEU A 75 10.15 -4.93 11.56
N VAL A 76 8.97 -4.85 12.14
CA VAL A 76 7.71 -4.85 11.40
C VAL A 76 6.87 -3.65 11.84
N ALA A 77 6.23 -2.99 10.87
CA ALA A 77 5.23 -1.97 11.13
C ALA A 77 4.03 -2.20 10.23
N THR A 78 2.85 -1.82 10.71
CA THR A 78 1.61 -1.93 9.95
C THR A 78 0.93 -0.58 9.87
N GLY A 79 0.16 -0.38 8.82
CA GLY A 79 -0.62 0.83 8.63
C GLY A 79 -1.85 0.57 7.79
N SER A 80 -2.90 1.33 8.08
CA SER A 80 -4.15 1.25 7.34
C SER A 80 -4.16 2.29 6.23
N ILE A 81 -4.57 1.88 5.04
CA ILE A 81 -4.73 2.77 3.89
C ILE A 81 -6.16 2.66 3.37
N SER A 82 -6.66 3.73 2.80
CA SER A 82 -7.93 3.75 2.10
C SER A 82 -7.76 4.32 0.71
N LEU A 83 -8.52 3.78 -0.23
CA LEU A 83 -8.40 4.15 -1.63
C LEU A 83 -9.78 4.16 -2.25
N ARG A 84 -10.10 5.25 -2.93
CA ARG A 84 -11.37 5.40 -3.64
C ARG A 84 -11.13 5.45 -5.13
N ILE A 85 -11.90 4.65 -5.84
CA ILE A 85 -11.91 4.62 -7.30
C ILE A 85 -13.20 5.27 -7.81
#